data_3f591f00c31776a6e45d1110cd1afd60
#
_entry.id   3f591f00c31776a6e45d1110cd1afd60
#
_cell.length_a   1.000
_cell.length_b   1.000
_cell.length_c   1.000
_cell.angle_alpha   90.00
_cell.angle_beta   90.00
_cell.angle_gamma   90.00
#
_symmetry.space_group_name_H-M   'P 1'
#
loop_
_entity.id
_entity.type
_entity.pdbx_description
1 polymer ?
#
loop_
_entity_poly.entity_id
_entity_poly.type
_entity_poly.pdbx_seq_one_letter_code
_entity_poly.pdbx_strand_id
1 'polypeptide(L)'
;MNIPNMISMVRILLTPVFAVLYVRGALWQAMGVLLLCAVSDVLDGAIARRFNMVTDLGKALDPAADKLIQIAMMLCAATRTKAAWLLIGLHIVRELSLAALGARVLQCTGKVYSARWYGKLCTAVIYIIMAGVLFWPDMSSALMNGGIALCAALIGLCLLLYGAKYLRLLRQSEQNNGDAGKSSSRTV
;
A
#
# COMPACT_ATOMS: atom_id res chain seq x y z
N MET A 1 23.24 10.79 -2.35
CA MET A 1 21.94 10.17 -2.69
C MET A 1 22.24 8.93 -3.53
N ASN A 2 21.70 7.77 -3.14
CA ASN A 2 21.93 6.53 -3.88
C ASN A 2 20.94 6.41 -5.04
N ILE A 3 21.32 5.67 -6.10
CA ILE A 3 20.51 5.50 -7.31
C ILE A 3 19.06 5.10 -7.01
N PRO A 4 18.76 4.10 -6.11
CA PRO A 4 17.40 3.76 -5.76
C PRO A 4 16.58 4.94 -5.21
N ASN A 5 17.16 5.74 -4.31
CA ASN A 5 16.46 6.90 -3.74
C ASN A 5 16.09 7.94 -4.81
N MET A 6 16.94 8.13 -5.82
CA MET A 6 16.64 9.03 -6.94
C MET A 6 15.46 8.52 -7.76
N ILE A 7 15.38 7.21 -8.00
CA ILE A 7 14.28 6.59 -8.75
C ILE A 7 12.96 6.77 -7.99
N SER A 8 12.93 6.54 -6.66
CA SER A 8 11.74 6.76 -5.83
C SER A 8 11.31 8.24 -5.83
N MET A 9 12.26 9.20 -5.79
CA MET A 9 11.94 10.63 -5.91
C MET A 9 11.35 10.98 -7.28
N VAL A 10 11.89 10.43 -8.36
CA VAL A 10 11.34 10.61 -9.72
C VAL A 10 9.90 10.10 -9.78
N ARG A 11 9.60 8.96 -9.16
CA ARG A 11 8.24 8.42 -9.09
C ARG A 11 7.29 9.36 -8.34
N ILE A 12 7.73 9.95 -7.23
CA ILE A 12 6.95 10.97 -6.50
C ILE A 12 6.64 12.18 -7.40
N LEU A 13 7.60 12.64 -8.19
CA LEU A 13 7.42 13.76 -9.13
C LEU A 13 6.55 13.39 -10.34
N LEU A 14 6.62 12.15 -10.81
CA LEU A 14 5.79 11.65 -11.91
C LEU A 14 4.33 11.44 -11.52
N THR A 15 4.03 11.20 -10.25
CA THR A 15 2.67 10.98 -9.78
C THR A 15 1.72 12.16 -10.08
N PRO A 16 2.03 13.43 -9.76
CA PRO A 16 1.17 14.55 -10.16
C PRO A 16 1.11 14.75 -11.67
N VAL A 17 2.20 14.44 -12.42
CA VAL A 17 2.18 14.48 -13.88
C VAL A 17 1.17 13.48 -14.44
N PHE A 18 1.15 12.26 -13.92
CA PHE A 18 0.14 11.26 -14.23
C PHE A 18 -1.28 11.78 -14.02
N ALA A 19 -1.57 12.36 -12.84
CA ALA A 19 -2.89 12.87 -12.52
C ALA A 19 -3.32 14.01 -13.46
N VAL A 20 -2.43 14.96 -13.74
CA VAL A 20 -2.69 16.08 -14.66
C VAL A 20 -2.95 15.58 -16.08
N LEU A 21 -2.16 14.68 -16.61
CA LEU A 21 -2.33 14.10 -17.95
C LEU A 21 -3.67 13.35 -18.03
N TYR A 22 -4.02 12.58 -17.00
CA TYR A 22 -5.29 11.87 -16.95
C TYR A 22 -6.50 12.82 -16.97
N VAL A 23 -6.51 13.85 -16.13
CA VAL A 23 -7.60 14.84 -16.07
C VAL A 23 -7.72 15.64 -17.38
N ARG A 24 -6.60 15.88 -18.08
CA ARG A 24 -6.60 16.52 -19.41
C ARG A 24 -7.10 15.59 -20.52
N GLY A 25 -7.41 14.33 -20.24
CA GLY A 25 -7.85 13.36 -21.26
C GLY A 25 -6.71 12.76 -22.09
N ALA A 26 -5.46 13.06 -21.76
CA ALA A 26 -4.29 12.51 -22.44
C ALA A 26 -3.98 11.07 -21.94
N LEU A 27 -4.94 10.15 -22.16
CA LEU A 27 -4.94 8.81 -21.56
C LEU A 27 -3.71 7.99 -21.91
N TRP A 28 -3.25 8.02 -23.16
CA TRP A 28 -2.06 7.27 -23.60
C TRP A 28 -0.78 7.73 -22.90
N GLN A 29 -0.64 9.05 -22.74
CA GLN A 29 0.50 9.64 -22.03
C GLN A 29 0.43 9.34 -20.53
N ALA A 30 -0.76 9.45 -19.93
CA ALA A 30 -0.98 9.07 -18.52
C ALA A 30 -0.65 7.57 -18.28
N MET A 31 -1.05 6.69 -19.19
CA MET A 31 -0.72 5.27 -19.14
C MET A 31 0.78 5.04 -19.24
N GLY A 32 1.46 5.73 -20.16
CA GLY A 32 2.91 5.67 -20.29
C GLY A 32 3.63 6.09 -19.00
N VAL A 33 3.20 7.17 -18.35
CA VAL A 33 3.75 7.61 -17.06
C VAL A 33 3.48 6.58 -15.96
N LEU A 34 2.29 5.99 -15.90
CA LEU A 34 1.97 4.95 -14.91
C LEU A 34 2.84 3.70 -15.10
N LEU A 35 3.03 3.26 -16.35
CA LEU A 35 3.92 2.14 -16.66
C LEU A 35 5.37 2.44 -16.30
N LEU A 36 5.83 3.67 -16.58
CA LEU A 36 7.16 4.11 -16.17
C LEU A 36 7.34 4.07 -14.65
N CYS A 37 6.35 4.51 -13.89
CA CYS A 37 6.35 4.39 -12.44
C CYS A 37 6.42 2.93 -11.97
N ALA A 38 5.64 2.03 -12.58
CA ALA A 38 5.62 0.62 -12.23
C ALA A 38 6.95 -0.09 -12.55
N VAL A 39 7.52 0.18 -13.72
CA VAL A 39 8.83 -0.36 -14.13
C VAL A 39 9.94 0.17 -13.22
N SER A 40 9.92 1.47 -12.89
CA SER A 40 10.88 2.10 -11.99
C SER A 40 10.89 1.44 -10.62
N ASP A 41 9.73 1.10 -10.06
CA ASP A 41 9.59 0.40 -8.76
C ASP A 41 10.25 -0.99 -8.77
N VAL A 42 10.06 -1.74 -9.85
CA VAL A 42 10.71 -3.06 -9.99
C VAL A 42 12.22 -2.92 -10.12
N LEU A 43 12.68 -1.91 -10.86
CA LEU A 43 14.10 -1.67 -11.11
C LEU A 43 14.82 -1.19 -9.86
N ASP A 44 14.28 -0.21 -9.13
CA ASP A 44 14.95 0.31 -7.92
C ASP A 44 15.06 -0.76 -6.84
N GLY A 45 14.01 -1.57 -6.63
CA GLY A 45 14.04 -2.70 -5.73
C GLY A 45 15.05 -3.80 -6.15
N ALA A 46 15.20 -4.05 -7.45
CA ALA A 46 16.20 -5.01 -7.96
C ALA A 46 17.64 -4.47 -7.79
N ILE A 47 17.87 -3.20 -8.12
CA ILE A 47 19.16 -2.52 -7.98
C ILE A 47 19.57 -2.45 -6.51
N ALA A 48 18.67 -2.01 -5.62
CA ALA A 48 18.94 -1.90 -4.19
C ALA A 48 19.38 -3.23 -3.58
N ARG A 49 18.72 -4.34 -3.95
CA ARG A 49 19.08 -5.68 -3.48
C ARG A 49 20.40 -6.18 -4.07
N ARG A 50 20.63 -5.96 -5.37
CA ARG A 50 21.82 -6.48 -6.07
C ARG A 50 23.12 -5.78 -5.64
N PHE A 51 23.03 -4.48 -5.33
CA PHE A 51 24.20 -3.65 -5.01
C PHE A 51 24.32 -3.33 -3.51
N ASN A 52 23.48 -3.90 -2.64
CA ASN A 52 23.46 -3.63 -1.20
C ASN A 52 23.34 -2.12 -0.87
N MET A 53 22.63 -1.35 -1.72
CA MET A 53 22.46 0.10 -1.58
C MET A 53 21.19 0.48 -0.81
N VAL A 54 20.80 -0.34 0.15
CA VAL A 54 19.60 -0.09 0.97
C VAL A 54 19.92 1.01 1.99
N THR A 55 19.21 2.15 1.90
CA THR A 55 19.34 3.28 2.85
C THR A 55 18.08 3.42 3.69
N ASP A 56 18.19 4.00 4.87
CA ASP A 56 17.02 4.23 5.73
C ASP A 56 16.05 5.25 5.11
N LEU A 57 16.57 6.20 4.35
CA LEU A 57 15.77 7.15 3.57
C LEU A 57 15.02 6.47 2.42
N GLY A 58 15.64 5.51 1.71
CA GLY A 58 14.98 4.69 0.67
C GLY A 58 13.85 3.85 1.24
N LYS A 59 14.08 3.20 2.39
CA LYS A 59 13.05 2.41 3.08
C LYS A 59 11.78 3.21 3.44
N ALA A 60 11.90 4.54 3.57
CA ALA A 60 10.76 5.43 3.82
C ALA A 60 10.16 5.99 2.52
N LEU A 61 11.00 6.33 1.52
CA LEU A 61 10.57 6.92 0.24
C LEU A 61 9.78 5.95 -0.62
N ASP A 62 10.20 4.67 -0.70
CA ASP A 62 9.53 3.66 -1.52
C ASP A 62 8.05 3.46 -1.12
N PRO A 63 7.72 3.17 0.18
CA PRO A 63 6.34 3.08 0.58
C PRO A 63 5.55 4.39 0.41
N ALA A 64 6.20 5.54 0.53
CA ALA A 64 5.55 6.83 0.32
C ALA A 64 5.19 7.04 -1.16
N ALA A 65 6.13 6.74 -2.09
CA ALA A 65 5.90 6.83 -3.53
C ALA A 65 4.75 5.90 -3.97
N ASP A 66 4.75 4.65 -3.48
CA ASP A 66 3.70 3.67 -3.77
C ASP A 66 2.31 4.14 -3.31
N LYS A 67 2.23 4.70 -2.11
CA LYS A 67 0.96 5.23 -1.59
C LYS A 67 0.48 6.45 -2.37
N LEU A 68 1.39 7.34 -2.78
CA LEU A 68 1.03 8.52 -3.57
C LEU A 68 0.45 8.14 -4.93
N ILE A 69 1.08 7.21 -5.67
CA ILE A 69 0.55 6.78 -6.97
C ILE A 69 -0.79 6.06 -6.80
N GLN A 70 -0.96 5.25 -5.75
CA GLN A 70 -2.20 4.55 -5.48
C GLN A 70 -3.36 5.53 -5.18
N ILE A 71 -3.11 6.55 -4.35
CA ILE A 71 -4.08 7.62 -4.07
C ILE A 71 -4.40 8.40 -5.35
N ALA A 72 -3.39 8.74 -6.16
CA ALA A 72 -3.60 9.44 -7.43
C ALA A 72 -4.49 8.64 -8.38
N MET A 73 -4.28 7.33 -8.52
CA MET A 73 -5.13 6.46 -9.32
C MET A 73 -6.59 6.45 -8.80
N MET A 74 -6.79 6.35 -7.49
CA MET A 74 -8.11 6.37 -6.87
C MET A 74 -8.81 7.72 -7.07
N LEU A 75 -8.09 8.84 -6.93
CA LEU A 75 -8.62 10.18 -7.18
C LEU A 75 -9.01 10.35 -8.67
N CYS A 76 -8.19 9.87 -9.59
CA CYS A 76 -8.54 9.83 -11.01
C CYS A 76 -9.79 8.98 -11.27
N ALA A 77 -9.94 7.82 -10.62
CA ALA A 77 -11.16 7.01 -10.73
C ALA A 77 -12.38 7.71 -10.14
N ALA A 78 -12.21 8.54 -9.11
CA ALA A 78 -13.30 9.32 -8.52
C ALA A 78 -13.88 10.39 -9.48
N THR A 79 -13.14 10.77 -10.52
CA THR A 79 -13.69 11.61 -11.60
C THR A 79 -14.66 10.85 -12.50
N ARG A 80 -14.57 9.53 -12.56
CA ARG A 80 -15.42 8.66 -13.38
C ARG A 80 -16.62 8.10 -12.63
N THR A 81 -16.47 7.80 -11.34
CA THR A 81 -17.55 7.21 -10.53
C THR A 81 -17.50 7.62 -9.07
N LYS A 82 -18.67 7.90 -8.50
CA LYS A 82 -18.81 8.24 -7.08
C LYS A 82 -18.40 7.09 -6.15
N ALA A 83 -18.48 5.84 -6.60
CA ALA A 83 -18.07 4.68 -5.82
C ALA A 83 -16.58 4.69 -5.45
N ALA A 84 -15.72 5.37 -6.24
CA ALA A 84 -14.31 5.50 -5.93
C ALA A 84 -14.02 6.31 -4.65
N TRP A 85 -14.89 7.23 -4.25
CA TRP A 85 -14.75 7.94 -2.97
C TRP A 85 -14.85 7.01 -1.76
N LEU A 86 -15.74 6.00 -1.83
CA LEU A 86 -15.83 4.97 -0.80
C LEU A 86 -14.54 4.16 -0.74
N LEU A 87 -13.96 3.84 -1.90
CA LEU A 87 -12.70 3.11 -2.00
C LEU A 87 -11.54 3.88 -1.35
N ILE A 88 -11.46 5.20 -1.59
CA ILE A 88 -10.46 6.09 -0.96
C ILE A 88 -10.62 6.07 0.56
N GLY A 89 -11.84 6.26 1.06
CA GLY A 89 -12.10 6.21 2.51
C GLY A 89 -11.68 4.89 3.14
N LEU A 90 -12.05 3.76 2.51
CA LEU A 90 -11.70 2.43 2.99
C LEU A 90 -10.17 2.19 2.95
N HIS A 91 -9.50 2.69 1.92
CA HIS A 91 -8.04 2.61 1.81
C HIS A 91 -7.34 3.39 2.94
N ILE A 92 -7.78 4.61 3.23
CA ILE A 92 -7.24 5.43 4.32
C ILE A 92 -7.45 4.72 5.67
N VAL A 93 -8.66 4.22 5.93
CA VAL A 93 -8.96 3.47 7.17
C VAL A 93 -8.05 2.25 7.31
N ARG A 94 -7.84 1.50 6.23
CA ARG A 94 -6.90 0.36 6.21
C ARG A 94 -5.48 0.78 6.58
N GLU A 95 -4.94 1.82 5.94
CA GLU A 95 -3.57 2.26 6.15
C GLU A 95 -3.36 2.75 7.59
N LEU A 96 -4.27 3.58 8.11
CA LEU A 96 -4.21 4.08 9.48
C LEU A 96 -4.32 2.95 10.51
N SER A 97 -5.26 2.01 10.29
CA SER A 97 -5.45 0.86 11.19
C SER A 97 -4.21 -0.03 11.23
N LEU A 98 -3.62 -0.34 10.06
CA LEU A 98 -2.41 -1.16 10.01
C LEU A 98 -1.19 -0.46 10.59
N ALA A 99 -1.06 0.85 10.39
CA ALA A 99 0.01 1.65 10.99
C ALA A 99 -0.11 1.69 12.53
N ALA A 100 -1.31 1.94 13.05
CA ALA A 100 -1.56 1.96 14.50
C ALA A 100 -1.31 0.58 15.15
N LEU A 101 -1.82 -0.50 14.56
CA LEU A 101 -1.61 -1.86 15.06
C LEU A 101 -0.13 -2.27 14.96
N GLY A 102 0.53 -1.94 13.87
CA GLY A 102 1.96 -2.21 13.68
C GLY A 102 2.83 -1.49 14.70
N ALA A 103 2.53 -0.21 14.99
CA ALA A 103 3.23 0.56 16.01
C ALA A 103 3.03 -0.03 17.42
N ARG A 104 1.81 -0.45 17.77
CA ARG A 104 1.54 -1.11 19.06
C ARG A 104 2.29 -2.44 19.19
N VAL A 105 2.28 -3.28 18.14
CA VAL A 105 3.02 -4.54 18.16
C VAL A 105 4.52 -4.29 18.31
N LEU A 106 5.09 -3.29 17.62
CA LEU A 106 6.49 -2.91 17.76
C LEU A 106 6.82 -2.49 19.21
N GLN A 107 5.97 -1.67 19.84
CA GLN A 107 6.16 -1.24 21.23
C GLN A 107 6.11 -2.40 22.22
N CYS A 108 5.19 -3.38 22.00
CA CYS A 108 5.02 -4.51 22.91
C CYS A 108 6.04 -5.63 22.71
N THR A 109 6.48 -5.86 21.46
CA THR A 109 7.32 -7.04 21.13
C THR A 109 8.76 -6.68 20.74
N GLY A 110 9.06 -5.39 20.48
CA GLY A 110 10.35 -4.92 19.96
C GLY A 110 10.68 -5.44 18.56
N LYS A 111 9.74 -6.12 17.86
CA LYS A 111 9.97 -6.75 16.56
C LYS A 111 9.08 -6.16 15.48
N VAL A 112 9.69 -5.89 14.32
CA VAL A 112 8.97 -5.46 13.11
C VAL A 112 8.54 -6.70 12.33
N TYR A 113 7.24 -6.88 12.14
CA TYR A 113 6.69 -7.98 11.36
C TYR A 113 6.45 -7.54 9.91
N SER A 114 7.17 -8.13 8.98
CA SER A 114 7.03 -7.85 7.55
C SER A 114 5.67 -8.31 7.00
N ALA A 115 5.22 -7.59 5.97
CA ALA A 115 4.03 -7.95 5.20
C ALA A 115 4.19 -9.34 4.56
N ARG A 116 3.13 -10.16 4.62
CA ARG A 116 3.10 -11.46 3.95
C ARG A 116 2.84 -11.29 2.45
N TRP A 117 3.19 -12.32 1.67
CA TRP A 117 3.04 -12.36 0.22
C TRP A 117 1.61 -12.03 -0.28
N TYR A 118 0.57 -12.43 0.49
CA TYR A 118 -0.82 -12.16 0.13
C TYR A 118 -1.17 -10.66 0.16
N GLY A 119 -0.54 -9.85 1.00
CA GLY A 119 -0.71 -8.40 0.98
C GLY A 119 -0.16 -7.78 -0.30
N LYS A 120 0.98 -8.26 -0.79
CA LYS A 120 1.56 -7.83 -2.07
C LYS A 120 0.67 -8.23 -3.25
N LEU A 121 0.14 -9.46 -3.22
CA LEU A 121 -0.78 -9.93 -4.25
C LEU A 121 -2.06 -9.08 -4.30
N CYS A 122 -2.70 -8.81 -3.14
CA CYS A 122 -3.86 -7.93 -3.07
C CYS A 122 -3.58 -6.55 -3.67
N THR A 123 -2.44 -5.95 -3.34
CA THR A 123 -2.06 -4.64 -3.89
C THR A 123 -1.87 -4.70 -5.41
N ALA A 124 -1.19 -5.73 -5.93
CA ALA A 124 -1.01 -5.92 -7.37
C ALA A 124 -2.35 -6.06 -8.11
N VAL A 125 -3.28 -6.85 -7.57
CA VAL A 125 -4.62 -7.03 -8.16
C VAL A 125 -5.39 -5.70 -8.15
N ILE A 126 -5.32 -4.92 -7.07
CA ILE A 126 -5.95 -3.59 -7.01
C ILE A 126 -5.37 -2.67 -8.09
N TYR A 127 -4.05 -2.65 -8.30
CA TYR A 127 -3.43 -1.87 -9.37
C TYR A 127 -3.92 -2.26 -10.76
N ILE A 128 -4.04 -3.56 -11.05
CA ILE A 128 -4.52 -4.05 -12.34
C ILE A 128 -5.98 -3.64 -12.57
N ILE A 129 -6.85 -3.82 -11.57
CA ILE A 129 -8.26 -3.44 -11.67
C ILE A 129 -8.38 -1.91 -11.86
N MET A 130 -7.64 -1.14 -11.08
CA MET A 130 -7.67 0.32 -11.18
C MET A 130 -7.15 0.81 -12.53
N ALA A 131 -6.09 0.19 -13.08
CA ALA A 131 -5.63 0.50 -14.42
C ALA A 131 -6.72 0.21 -15.46
N GLY A 132 -7.43 -0.92 -15.36
CA GLY A 132 -8.59 -1.22 -16.22
C GLY A 132 -9.67 -0.16 -16.11
N VAL A 133 -10.06 0.24 -14.90
CA VAL A 133 -11.07 1.29 -14.67
C VAL A 133 -10.64 2.63 -15.26
N LEU A 134 -9.36 2.98 -15.21
CA LEU A 134 -8.85 4.26 -15.68
C LEU A 134 -8.69 4.33 -17.19
N PHE A 135 -8.19 3.26 -17.81
CA PHE A 135 -7.75 3.30 -19.21
C PHE A 135 -8.70 2.60 -20.19
N TRP A 136 -9.84 2.09 -19.72
CA TRP A 136 -10.90 1.59 -20.61
C TRP A 136 -12.03 2.63 -20.70
N PRO A 137 -12.04 3.50 -21.75
CA PRO A 137 -13.02 4.60 -21.86
C PRO A 137 -14.48 4.11 -21.93
N ASP A 138 -14.72 3.03 -22.68
CA ASP A 138 -16.06 2.49 -22.96
C ASP A 138 -16.52 1.43 -21.95
N MET A 139 -15.87 1.37 -20.77
CA MET A 139 -16.27 0.44 -19.72
C MET A 139 -17.67 0.77 -19.23
N SER A 140 -18.58 -0.23 -19.23
CA SER A 140 -19.92 -0.04 -18.68
C SER A 140 -19.86 0.32 -17.19
N SER A 141 -20.80 1.15 -16.74
CA SER A 141 -20.88 1.56 -15.32
C SER A 141 -21.04 0.37 -14.38
N ALA A 142 -21.69 -0.71 -14.80
CA ALA A 142 -21.83 -1.93 -14.03
C ALA A 142 -20.48 -2.62 -13.82
N LEU A 143 -19.68 -2.74 -14.89
CA LEU A 143 -18.35 -3.37 -14.82
C LEU A 143 -17.36 -2.54 -14.01
N MET A 144 -17.40 -1.22 -14.17
CA MET A 144 -16.58 -0.28 -13.39
C MET A 144 -16.91 -0.35 -11.90
N ASN A 145 -18.19 -0.30 -11.53
CA ASN A 145 -18.60 -0.40 -10.14
C ASN A 145 -18.31 -1.81 -9.56
N GLY A 146 -18.43 -2.86 -10.37
CA GLY A 146 -18.02 -4.22 -10.01
C GLY A 146 -16.53 -4.33 -9.69
N GLY A 147 -15.68 -3.73 -10.52
CA GLY A 147 -14.24 -3.66 -10.29
C GLY A 147 -13.89 -2.92 -8.99
N ILE A 148 -14.55 -1.78 -8.74
CA ILE A 148 -14.38 -1.00 -7.50
C ILE A 148 -14.86 -1.79 -6.28
N ALA A 149 -16.01 -2.47 -6.37
CA ALA A 149 -16.51 -3.32 -5.29
C ALA A 149 -15.54 -4.47 -4.98
N LEU A 150 -14.94 -5.07 -6.00
CA LEU A 150 -13.91 -6.10 -5.84
C LEU A 150 -12.66 -5.54 -5.14
N CYS A 151 -12.20 -4.35 -5.52
CA CYS A 151 -11.11 -3.66 -4.83
C CYS A 151 -11.45 -3.41 -3.36
N ALA A 152 -12.66 -2.93 -3.06
CA ALA A 152 -13.13 -2.70 -1.69
C ALA A 152 -13.16 -4.00 -0.87
N ALA A 153 -13.64 -5.10 -1.45
CA ALA A 153 -13.64 -6.42 -0.82
C ALA A 153 -12.22 -6.91 -0.52
N LEU A 154 -11.28 -6.74 -1.45
CA LEU A 154 -9.86 -7.10 -1.26
C LEU A 154 -9.20 -6.26 -0.16
N ILE A 155 -9.48 -4.97 -0.10
CA ILE A 155 -8.99 -4.08 0.98
C ILE A 155 -9.54 -4.54 2.33
N GLY A 156 -10.83 -4.84 2.42
CA GLY A 156 -11.48 -5.35 3.63
C GLY A 156 -10.90 -6.70 4.07
N LEU A 157 -10.71 -7.63 3.13
CA LEU A 157 -10.08 -8.92 3.40
C LEU A 157 -8.65 -8.75 3.95
N CYS A 158 -7.85 -7.89 3.33
CA CYS A 158 -6.52 -7.57 3.83
C CYS A 158 -6.56 -7.00 5.24
N LEU A 159 -7.46 -6.07 5.52
CA LEU A 159 -7.62 -5.49 6.86
C LEU A 159 -7.96 -6.55 7.90
N LEU A 160 -8.88 -7.45 7.60
CA LEU A 160 -9.27 -8.56 8.49
C LEU A 160 -8.11 -9.52 8.75
N LEU A 161 -7.40 -9.95 7.71
CA LEU A 161 -6.29 -10.91 7.83
C LEU A 161 -5.11 -10.33 8.63
N TYR A 162 -4.74 -9.07 8.34
CA TYR A 162 -3.67 -8.42 9.09
C TYR A 162 -4.11 -8.05 10.50
N GLY A 163 -5.32 -7.53 10.68
CA GLY A 163 -5.89 -7.21 11.98
C GLY A 163 -5.92 -8.43 12.90
N ALA A 164 -6.42 -9.57 12.43
CA ALA A 164 -6.43 -10.82 13.17
C ALA A 164 -5.01 -11.29 13.57
N LYS A 165 -4.04 -11.13 12.65
CA LYS A 165 -2.63 -11.46 12.94
C LYS A 165 -2.06 -10.57 14.04
N TYR A 166 -2.19 -9.25 13.92
CA TYR A 166 -1.65 -8.29 14.88
C TYR A 166 -2.31 -8.45 16.26
N LEU A 167 -3.62 -8.68 16.32
CA LEU A 167 -4.32 -8.92 17.57
C LEU A 167 -3.84 -10.21 18.27
N ARG A 168 -3.56 -11.28 17.50
CA ARG A 168 -2.96 -12.51 18.07
C ARG A 168 -1.57 -12.24 18.67
N LEU A 169 -0.73 -11.48 17.99
CA LEU A 169 0.61 -11.13 18.47
C LEU A 169 0.55 -10.30 19.76
N LEU A 170 -0.38 -9.34 19.85
CA LEU A 170 -0.56 -8.55 21.06
C LEU A 170 -1.01 -9.41 22.24
N ARG A 171 -1.99 -10.32 22.05
CA ARG A 171 -2.44 -11.25 23.10
C ARG A 171 -1.33 -12.17 23.59
N GLN A 172 -0.48 -12.68 22.69
CA GLN A 172 0.67 -13.51 23.06
C GLN A 172 1.71 -12.72 23.87
N SER A 173 1.95 -11.46 23.52
CA SER A 173 2.86 -10.59 24.25
C SER A 173 2.35 -10.28 25.66
N GLU A 174 1.06 -10.05 25.83
CA GLU A 174 0.44 -9.81 27.14
C GLU A 174 0.50 -11.07 28.04
N GLN A 175 0.28 -12.25 27.50
CA GLN A 175 0.40 -13.52 28.23
C GLN A 175 1.83 -13.76 28.71
N ASN A 176 2.83 -13.58 27.85
CA ASN A 176 4.23 -13.77 28.23
C ASN A 176 4.68 -12.78 29.33
N ASN A 177 4.23 -11.54 29.28
CA ASN A 177 4.53 -10.56 30.32
C ASN A 177 3.80 -10.87 31.64
N GLY A 178 2.58 -11.41 31.60
CA GLY A 178 1.84 -11.83 32.77
C GLY A 178 2.47 -13.04 33.48
N ASP A 179 3.00 -13.99 32.74
CA ASP A 179 3.68 -15.15 33.28
C ASP A 179 5.07 -14.84 33.87
N ALA A 180 5.82 -13.92 33.23
CA ALA A 180 7.09 -13.41 33.75
C ALA A 180 6.91 -12.66 35.08
N GLY A 181 5.85 -11.88 35.23
CA GLY A 181 5.50 -11.20 36.47
C GLY A 181 5.13 -12.18 37.63
N LYS A 182 4.45 -13.27 37.32
CA LYS A 182 4.09 -14.31 38.29
C LYS A 182 5.26 -15.19 38.75
N SER A 183 6.23 -15.42 37.87
CA SER A 183 7.46 -16.15 38.18
C SER A 183 8.37 -15.35 39.13
N SER A 184 8.48 -14.04 38.93
CA SER A 184 9.29 -13.17 39.82
C SER A 184 8.72 -13.01 41.22
N SER A 185 7.40 -13.14 41.39
CA SER A 185 6.73 -13.03 42.72
C SER A 185 6.72 -14.35 43.53
N ARG A 186 7.19 -15.47 42.95
CA ARG A 186 7.29 -16.77 43.66
C ARG A 186 8.68 -17.07 44.20
N THR A 187 9.65 -16.23 43.94
CA THR A 187 11.06 -16.40 44.37
C THR A 187 11.47 -15.45 45.53
N VAL A 188 10.51 -14.78 46.13
CA VAL A 188 10.66 -14.03 47.41
C VAL A 188 9.85 -14.73 48.50
#